data_e11c9405a2203b6ed675bf8245703cde
#
_entry.id   e11c9405a2203b6ed675bf8245703cde
#
_cell.length_a   1.000
_cell.length_b   1.000
_cell.length_c   1.000
_cell.angle_alpha   90.00
_cell.angle_beta   90.00
_cell.angle_gamma   90.00
#
_symmetry.space_group_name_H-M   'P 1'
#
loop_
_entity.id
_entity.type
_entity.pdbx_description
1 polymer ?
#
loop_
_entity_poly.entity_id
_entity_poly.type
_entity_poly.pdbx_seq_one_letter_code
_entity_poly.pdbx_strand_id
1 'polypeptide(L)'
;MPTSRELFFEHLAQTSHLPPALEIVSGQGCYLMDVSGKKYVDLISGISVSSIGHNHPAITKAVKEQVDAGLHFMVYGEFILGPQVKLAKLLASLLPENLSCTYFVNSGSEAVEGALKLAKRFTARTEIISFANSYHGSTHGALSITGNENLKNAFRPLLPDVRFLQFNNAEDLKQITTTTACVIAETIQGDAGVRIPDYDWMKSLRDRCDETGTMLILDEIQCGMGRTGSLFAFERY
;
A
#
# COMPACT_ATOMS: atom_id res chain seq x y z
N MET A 1 -22.48 -29.40 -16.82
CA MET A 1 -21.19 -28.94 -16.32
C MET A 1 -21.44 -27.90 -15.24
N PRO A 2 -20.64 -27.82 -14.17
CA PRO A 2 -20.86 -26.81 -13.17
C PRO A 2 -20.65 -25.40 -13.77
N THR A 3 -21.35 -24.42 -13.24
CA THR A 3 -21.22 -22.99 -13.63
C THR A 3 -19.97 -22.37 -13.01
N SER A 4 -19.47 -21.27 -13.58
CA SER A 4 -18.35 -20.51 -12.99
C SER A 4 -18.63 -20.10 -11.54
N ARG A 5 -19.91 -19.79 -11.22
CA ARG A 5 -20.33 -19.44 -9.87
C ARG A 5 -20.22 -20.63 -8.90
N GLU A 6 -20.63 -21.83 -9.32
CA GLU A 6 -20.47 -23.04 -8.50
C GLU A 6 -18.99 -23.34 -8.26
N LEU A 7 -18.16 -23.29 -9.30
CA LEU A 7 -16.71 -23.47 -9.18
C LEU A 7 -16.04 -22.42 -8.29
N PHE A 8 -16.51 -21.16 -8.33
CA PHE A 8 -16.03 -20.09 -7.45
C PHE A 8 -16.23 -20.44 -5.97
N PHE A 9 -17.40 -20.90 -5.59
CA PHE A 9 -17.68 -21.25 -4.20
C PHE A 9 -17.05 -22.58 -3.77
N GLU A 10 -16.81 -23.49 -4.69
CA GLU A 10 -16.23 -24.81 -4.41
C GLU A 10 -14.70 -24.75 -4.29
N HIS A 11 -14.02 -23.95 -5.14
CA HIS A 11 -12.57 -24.03 -5.30
C HIS A 11 -11.80 -22.76 -4.91
N LEU A 12 -12.46 -21.61 -4.78
CA LEU A 12 -11.80 -20.39 -4.32
C LEU A 12 -12.04 -20.14 -2.83
N ALA A 13 -10.97 -19.92 -2.08
CA ALA A 13 -11.07 -19.47 -0.69
C ALA A 13 -11.57 -18.02 -0.66
N GLN A 14 -12.80 -17.80 -0.20
CA GLN A 14 -13.36 -16.47 -0.03
C GLN A 14 -12.78 -15.79 1.20
N THR A 15 -12.44 -14.50 1.08
CA THR A 15 -11.99 -13.65 2.20
C THR A 15 -13.14 -12.91 2.87
N SER A 16 -14.37 -13.04 2.33
CA SER A 16 -15.61 -12.47 2.87
C SER A 16 -16.69 -13.53 2.96
N HIS A 17 -17.50 -13.48 4.02
CA HIS A 17 -18.67 -14.38 4.18
C HIS A 17 -19.77 -14.14 3.14
N LEU A 18 -19.84 -12.94 2.56
CA LEU A 18 -20.85 -12.53 1.59
C LEU A 18 -20.20 -11.81 0.38
N PRO A 19 -19.41 -12.52 -0.43
CA PRO A 19 -18.83 -11.90 -1.62
C PRO A 19 -19.96 -11.54 -2.60
N PRO A 20 -19.89 -10.41 -3.32
CA PRO A 20 -20.86 -10.05 -4.36
C PRO A 20 -21.00 -11.12 -5.44
N ALA A 21 -19.95 -11.87 -5.71
CA ALA A 21 -19.88 -12.98 -6.66
C ALA A 21 -20.50 -12.64 -8.03
N LEU A 22 -20.24 -11.42 -8.52
CA LEU A 22 -20.59 -11.00 -9.87
C LEU A 22 -19.62 -11.65 -10.86
N GLU A 23 -20.14 -12.28 -11.90
CA GLU A 23 -19.32 -12.89 -12.95
C GLU A 23 -18.94 -11.82 -13.99
N ILE A 24 -17.87 -11.07 -13.72
CA ILE A 24 -17.40 -9.98 -14.56
C ILE A 24 -16.51 -10.53 -15.68
N VAL A 25 -16.79 -10.13 -16.91
CA VAL A 25 -16.05 -10.58 -18.12
C VAL A 25 -15.23 -9.48 -18.76
N SER A 26 -15.54 -8.21 -18.51
CA SER A 26 -14.76 -7.10 -19.06
C SER A 26 -14.91 -5.82 -18.22
N GLY A 27 -13.98 -4.88 -18.44
CA GLY A 27 -14.03 -3.53 -17.87
C GLY A 27 -13.50 -2.50 -18.84
N GLN A 28 -14.09 -1.31 -18.85
CA GLN A 28 -13.66 -0.18 -19.68
C GLN A 28 -13.94 1.14 -18.95
N GLY A 29 -12.89 1.93 -18.72
CA GLY A 29 -13.01 3.18 -17.95
C GLY A 29 -13.55 2.89 -16.54
N CYS A 30 -14.68 3.46 -16.16
CA CYS A 30 -15.33 3.23 -14.87
C CYS A 30 -16.45 2.17 -14.91
N TYR A 31 -16.58 1.41 -15.99
CA TYR A 31 -17.63 0.41 -16.15
C TYR A 31 -17.08 -1.01 -16.14
N LEU A 32 -17.80 -1.90 -15.47
CA LEU A 32 -17.65 -3.35 -15.52
C LEU A 32 -18.84 -3.95 -16.26
N MET A 33 -18.63 -5.08 -16.93
CA MET A 33 -19.68 -5.82 -17.63
C MET A 33 -19.68 -7.28 -17.20
N ASP A 34 -20.85 -7.80 -16.86
CA ASP A 34 -21.02 -9.21 -16.51
C ASP A 34 -21.30 -10.10 -17.75
N VAL A 35 -21.38 -11.42 -17.53
CA VAL A 35 -21.66 -12.44 -18.56
C VAL A 35 -23.00 -12.24 -19.27
N SER A 36 -23.96 -11.54 -18.66
CA SER A 36 -25.27 -11.25 -19.28
C SER A 36 -25.23 -9.97 -20.14
N GLY A 37 -24.11 -9.27 -20.17
CA GLY A 37 -23.97 -7.98 -20.84
C GLY A 37 -24.45 -6.79 -20.01
N LYS A 38 -24.83 -6.99 -18.76
CA LYS A 38 -25.22 -5.90 -17.86
C LYS A 38 -24.00 -5.09 -17.44
N LYS A 39 -24.13 -3.76 -17.52
CA LYS A 39 -23.09 -2.81 -17.12
C LYS A 39 -23.29 -2.34 -15.69
N TYR A 40 -22.20 -2.21 -14.97
CA TYR A 40 -22.13 -1.67 -13.61
C TYR A 40 -21.12 -0.51 -13.58
N VAL A 41 -21.47 0.56 -12.89
CA VAL A 41 -20.49 1.59 -12.53
C VAL A 41 -19.65 1.06 -11.39
N ASP A 42 -18.34 1.00 -11.59
CA ASP A 42 -17.40 0.54 -10.56
C ASP A 42 -17.06 1.68 -9.58
N LEU A 43 -17.79 1.73 -8.47
CA LEU A 43 -17.51 2.64 -7.37
C LEU A 43 -16.55 2.04 -6.33
N ILE A 44 -16.19 0.76 -6.46
CA ILE A 44 -15.20 0.10 -5.60
C ILE A 44 -13.78 0.43 -6.08
N SER A 45 -13.61 0.52 -7.42
CA SER A 45 -12.35 0.93 -8.06
C SER A 45 -11.13 0.14 -7.58
N GLY A 46 -11.28 -1.20 -7.44
CA GLY A 46 -10.21 -2.07 -6.92
C GLY A 46 -9.81 -1.75 -5.47
N ILE A 47 -10.75 -1.33 -4.64
CA ILE A 47 -10.54 -0.77 -3.30
C ILE A 47 -9.75 0.55 -3.38
N SER A 48 -10.30 1.48 -4.17
CA SER A 48 -9.81 2.85 -4.36
C SER A 48 -8.44 3.00 -5.04
N VAL A 49 -7.96 2.00 -5.79
CA VAL A 49 -6.63 2.03 -6.43
C VAL A 49 -6.64 2.13 -7.96
N SER A 50 -7.78 1.90 -8.64
CA SER A 50 -7.87 1.97 -10.11
C SER A 50 -8.00 3.40 -10.63
N SER A 51 -6.99 4.26 -10.36
CA SER A 51 -7.04 5.70 -10.61
C SER A 51 -7.22 6.09 -12.09
N ILE A 52 -6.76 5.23 -13.02
CA ILE A 52 -6.84 5.46 -14.48
C ILE A 52 -7.97 4.68 -15.15
N GLY A 53 -8.78 3.98 -14.36
CA GLY A 53 -9.88 3.13 -14.86
C GLY A 53 -9.42 1.81 -15.47
N HIS A 54 -10.41 1.02 -15.89
CA HIS A 54 -10.19 -0.30 -16.47
C HIS A 54 -9.72 -0.20 -17.93
N ASN A 55 -8.81 -1.09 -18.32
CA ASN A 55 -8.38 -1.31 -19.70
C ASN A 55 -7.93 -0.03 -20.43
N HIS A 56 -7.13 0.81 -19.75
CA HIS A 56 -6.61 2.04 -20.35
C HIS A 56 -5.74 1.72 -21.58
N PRO A 57 -6.00 2.31 -22.77
CA PRO A 57 -5.34 1.91 -24.03
C PRO A 57 -3.81 1.96 -23.99
N ALA A 58 -3.24 3.00 -23.38
CA ALA A 58 -1.78 3.14 -23.29
C ALA A 58 -1.15 2.04 -22.43
N ILE A 59 -1.80 1.66 -21.33
CA ILE A 59 -1.32 0.58 -20.45
C ILE A 59 -1.42 -0.76 -21.17
N THR A 60 -2.58 -1.05 -21.77
CA THR A 60 -2.79 -2.29 -22.53
C THR A 60 -1.76 -2.46 -23.65
N LYS A 61 -1.45 -1.36 -24.37
CA LYS A 61 -0.41 -1.37 -25.40
C LYS A 61 0.96 -1.68 -24.83
N ALA A 62 1.39 -0.95 -23.78
CA ALA A 62 2.70 -1.13 -23.17
C ALA A 62 2.89 -2.54 -22.59
N VAL A 63 1.83 -3.12 -21.97
CA VAL A 63 1.88 -4.51 -21.47
C VAL A 63 2.05 -5.50 -22.60
N LYS A 64 1.30 -5.36 -23.72
CA LYS A 64 1.44 -6.25 -24.89
C LYS A 64 2.82 -6.19 -25.48
N GLU A 65 3.37 -4.99 -25.68
CA GLU A 65 4.75 -4.80 -26.20
C GLU A 65 5.78 -5.46 -25.25
N GLN A 66 5.59 -5.36 -23.94
CA GLN A 66 6.51 -6.00 -23.00
C GLN A 66 6.35 -7.53 -22.97
N VAL A 67 5.15 -8.07 -23.13
CA VAL A 67 4.93 -9.52 -23.28
C VAL A 67 5.70 -10.06 -24.48
N ASP A 68 5.59 -9.39 -25.62
CA ASP A 68 6.30 -9.77 -26.87
C ASP A 68 7.83 -9.70 -26.71
N ALA A 69 8.34 -8.77 -25.91
CA ALA A 69 9.78 -8.62 -25.62
C ALA A 69 10.29 -9.56 -24.52
N GLY A 70 9.39 -10.14 -23.71
CA GLY A 70 9.70 -10.99 -22.56
C GLY A 70 9.39 -10.31 -21.22
N LEU A 71 8.69 -11.05 -20.35
CA LEU A 71 8.19 -10.52 -19.07
C LEU A 71 9.20 -10.62 -17.93
N HIS A 72 10.03 -11.67 -17.92
CA HIS A 72 10.93 -11.95 -16.81
C HIS A 72 12.24 -12.53 -17.28
N PHE A 73 13.34 -11.91 -16.86
CA PHE A 73 14.68 -12.38 -17.18
C PHE A 73 15.51 -12.67 -15.94
N MET A 74 15.43 -11.81 -14.91
CA MET A 74 16.17 -11.95 -13.66
C MET A 74 15.53 -11.10 -12.56
N VAL A 75 15.67 -11.55 -11.30
CA VAL A 75 15.14 -10.87 -10.10
C VAL A 75 16.16 -9.86 -9.53
N TYR A 76 15.67 -8.98 -8.67
CA TYR A 76 16.43 -8.13 -7.74
C TYR A 76 17.57 -7.27 -8.34
N GLY A 77 17.38 -6.81 -9.58
CA GLY A 77 18.34 -5.87 -10.14
C GLY A 77 19.71 -6.46 -10.53
N GLU A 78 19.82 -7.77 -10.64
CA GLU A 78 21.05 -8.43 -11.11
C GLU A 78 21.36 -8.07 -12.59
N PHE A 79 20.30 -7.87 -13.39
CA PHE A 79 20.41 -7.39 -14.76
C PHE A 79 19.84 -5.98 -14.89
N ILE A 80 20.40 -5.19 -15.81
CA ILE A 80 19.87 -3.87 -16.16
C ILE A 80 18.66 -4.06 -17.07
N LEU A 81 17.45 -3.89 -16.49
CA LEU A 81 16.19 -4.01 -17.21
C LEU A 81 15.58 -2.62 -17.46
N GLY A 82 15.37 -2.31 -18.73
CA GLY A 82 14.96 -0.97 -19.19
C GLY A 82 13.71 -0.41 -18.51
N PRO A 83 12.59 -1.16 -18.38
CA PRO A 83 11.38 -0.66 -17.73
C PRO A 83 11.59 -0.27 -16.27
N GLN A 84 12.31 -1.09 -15.50
CA GLN A 84 12.60 -0.84 -14.08
C GLN A 84 13.46 0.42 -13.90
N VAL A 85 14.53 0.55 -14.69
CA VAL A 85 15.43 1.73 -14.63
C VAL A 85 14.69 3.01 -15.00
N LYS A 86 13.85 2.97 -16.04
CA LYS A 86 13.05 4.13 -16.48
C LYS A 86 12.05 4.56 -15.40
N LEU A 87 11.37 3.59 -14.77
CA LEU A 87 10.42 3.88 -13.69
C LEU A 87 11.14 4.44 -12.46
N ALA A 88 12.26 3.84 -12.02
CA ALA A 88 13.03 4.34 -10.90
C ALA A 88 13.52 5.78 -11.13
N LYS A 89 14.03 6.07 -12.34
CA LYS A 89 14.44 7.43 -12.72
C LYS A 89 13.27 8.42 -12.70
N LEU A 90 12.11 8.01 -13.22
CA LEU A 90 10.91 8.86 -13.22
C LEU A 90 10.47 9.16 -11.79
N LEU A 91 10.37 8.16 -10.92
CA LEU A 91 10.00 8.36 -9.52
C LEU A 91 10.99 9.29 -8.81
N ALA A 92 12.29 9.08 -8.97
CA ALA A 92 13.32 9.95 -8.39
C ALA A 92 13.21 11.41 -8.88
N SER A 93 12.72 11.65 -10.10
CA SER A 93 12.53 13.01 -10.63
C SER A 93 11.25 13.70 -10.13
N LEU A 94 10.31 12.94 -9.53
CA LEU A 94 9.03 13.42 -9.03
C LEU A 94 8.96 13.47 -7.50
N LEU A 95 9.93 12.88 -6.84
CA LEU A 95 10.03 12.81 -5.37
C LEU A 95 11.09 13.80 -4.85
N PRO A 96 11.07 14.13 -3.56
CA PRO A 96 12.15 14.88 -2.92
C PRO A 96 13.52 14.21 -3.09
N GLU A 97 14.59 14.98 -3.17
CA GLU A 97 15.96 14.49 -3.47
C GLU A 97 16.44 13.36 -2.56
N ASN A 98 16.00 13.32 -1.32
CA ASN A 98 16.33 12.26 -0.37
C ASN A 98 15.58 10.94 -0.63
N LEU A 99 14.60 10.92 -1.55
CA LEU A 99 13.85 9.74 -1.98
C LEU A 99 14.27 9.33 -3.41
N SER A 100 15.55 9.11 -3.64
CA SER A 100 16.15 8.91 -4.97
C SER A 100 16.30 7.44 -5.39
N CYS A 101 16.07 6.47 -4.50
CA CYS A 101 16.22 5.05 -4.77
C CYS A 101 14.90 4.30 -4.68
N THR A 102 14.66 3.40 -5.62
CA THR A 102 13.46 2.55 -5.66
C THR A 102 13.82 1.09 -5.47
N TYR A 103 13.15 0.42 -4.55
CA TYR A 103 13.19 -1.03 -4.37
C TYR A 103 11.87 -1.63 -4.83
N PHE A 104 11.89 -2.40 -5.92
CA PHE A 104 10.69 -3.01 -6.49
C PHE A 104 10.35 -4.33 -5.83
N VAL A 105 9.08 -4.51 -5.49
CA VAL A 105 8.51 -5.71 -4.89
C VAL A 105 7.17 -6.03 -5.56
N ASN A 106 6.53 -7.14 -5.17
CA ASN A 106 5.33 -7.64 -5.85
C ASN A 106 4.02 -7.19 -5.20
N SER A 107 4.07 -6.72 -3.96
CA SER A 107 2.86 -6.31 -3.21
C SER A 107 3.14 -5.19 -2.22
N GLY A 108 2.07 -4.53 -1.77
CA GLY A 108 2.15 -3.54 -0.70
C GLY A 108 2.68 -4.14 0.61
N SER A 109 2.24 -5.36 0.96
CA SER A 109 2.77 -6.05 2.15
C SER A 109 4.28 -6.27 2.08
N GLU A 110 4.82 -6.67 0.93
CA GLU A 110 6.28 -6.81 0.73
C GLU A 110 7.01 -5.47 0.81
N ALA A 111 6.40 -4.40 0.31
CA ALA A 111 6.95 -3.05 0.43
C ALA A 111 7.06 -2.62 1.90
N VAL A 112 6.01 -2.86 2.67
CA VAL A 112 5.99 -2.61 4.12
C VAL A 112 7.04 -3.44 4.85
N GLU A 113 7.11 -4.75 4.60
CA GLU A 113 8.15 -5.63 5.17
C GLU A 113 9.56 -5.13 4.86
N GLY A 114 9.81 -4.72 3.62
CA GLY A 114 11.08 -4.15 3.19
C GLY A 114 11.43 -2.87 3.92
N ALA A 115 10.46 -1.94 4.05
CA ALA A 115 10.63 -0.66 4.75
C ALA A 115 10.92 -0.85 6.25
N LEU A 116 10.20 -1.75 6.94
CA LEU A 116 10.43 -2.05 8.35
C LEU A 116 11.83 -2.64 8.58
N LYS A 117 12.24 -3.57 7.73
CA LYS A 117 13.57 -4.20 7.81
C LYS A 117 14.68 -3.17 7.55
N LEU A 118 14.48 -2.30 6.55
CA LEU A 118 15.43 -1.24 6.24
C LEU A 118 15.59 -0.26 7.41
N ALA A 119 14.47 0.19 8.00
CA ALA A 119 14.47 1.09 9.14
C ALA A 119 15.19 0.49 10.35
N LYS A 120 14.91 -0.76 10.70
CA LYS A 120 15.61 -1.49 11.78
C LYS A 120 17.11 -1.62 11.51
N ARG A 121 17.49 -1.97 10.29
CA ARG A 121 18.90 -2.11 9.90
C ARG A 121 19.63 -0.80 9.95
N PHE A 122 19.01 0.28 9.48
CA PHE A 122 19.60 1.61 9.43
C PHE A 122 19.79 2.22 10.82
N THR A 123 18.77 2.10 11.68
CA THR A 123 18.79 2.71 13.02
C THR A 123 19.45 1.83 14.08
N ALA A 124 19.61 0.53 13.83
CA ALA A 124 19.98 -0.49 14.81
C ALA A 124 19.02 -0.54 16.04
N ARG A 125 17.74 -0.13 15.85
CA ARG A 125 16.70 -0.11 16.87
C ARG A 125 15.62 -1.13 16.54
N THR A 126 14.75 -1.50 17.51
CA THR A 126 13.73 -2.55 17.33
C THR A 126 12.31 -2.04 17.38
N GLU A 127 12.03 -0.98 18.14
CA GLU A 127 10.68 -0.49 18.33
C GLU A 127 10.08 0.09 17.05
N ILE A 128 8.88 -0.35 16.73
CA ILE A 128 8.07 0.16 15.62
C ILE A 128 6.82 0.83 16.20
N ILE A 129 6.53 2.03 15.75
CA ILE A 129 5.29 2.72 16.06
C ILE A 129 4.39 2.73 14.82
N SER A 130 3.12 2.38 15.02
CA SER A 130 2.04 2.47 14.04
C SER A 130 0.84 3.18 14.69
N PHE A 131 -0.27 3.29 13.96
CA PHE A 131 -1.44 4.01 14.44
C PHE A 131 -2.66 3.10 14.58
N ALA A 132 -3.53 3.40 15.54
CA ALA A 132 -4.81 2.72 15.70
C ALA A 132 -5.64 2.78 14.41
N ASN A 133 -6.31 1.68 14.11
CA ASN A 133 -7.12 1.47 12.92
C ASN A 133 -6.35 1.52 11.57
N SER A 134 -5.03 1.52 11.57
CA SER A 134 -4.25 1.45 10.33
C SER A 134 -4.35 0.07 9.67
N TYR A 135 -4.13 0.05 8.35
CA TYR A 135 -3.97 -1.16 7.57
C TYR A 135 -2.69 -1.10 6.73
N HIS A 136 -1.80 -2.08 6.91
CA HIS A 136 -0.49 -2.10 6.23
C HIS A 136 -0.21 -3.41 5.49
N GLY A 137 -1.13 -4.36 5.53
CA GLY A 137 -1.01 -5.63 4.83
C GLY A 137 -1.26 -6.85 5.71
N SER A 138 -1.18 -8.04 5.09
CA SER A 138 -1.59 -9.32 5.69
C SER A 138 -0.42 -10.31 5.90
N THR A 139 0.81 -9.98 5.53
CA THR A 139 1.98 -10.77 5.92
C THR A 139 2.27 -10.59 7.41
N HIS A 140 2.98 -11.51 8.04
CA HIS A 140 3.16 -11.49 9.50
C HIS A 140 3.73 -10.18 10.05
N GLY A 141 4.73 -9.58 9.39
CA GLY A 141 5.27 -8.28 9.81
C GLY A 141 4.31 -7.13 9.54
N ALA A 142 3.72 -7.04 8.35
CA ALA A 142 2.74 -6.01 8.01
C ALA A 142 1.47 -6.12 8.88
N LEU A 143 1.02 -7.36 9.15
CA LEU A 143 -0.11 -7.60 10.06
C LEU A 143 0.20 -7.18 11.50
N SER A 144 1.44 -7.37 11.95
CA SER A 144 1.87 -6.98 13.29
C SER A 144 1.69 -5.50 13.56
N ILE A 145 1.89 -4.66 12.55
CA ILE A 145 1.78 -3.20 12.62
C ILE A 145 0.43 -2.65 12.14
N THR A 146 -0.48 -3.50 11.67
CA THR A 146 -1.87 -3.14 11.36
C THR A 146 -2.61 -2.85 12.67
N GLY A 147 -3.26 -1.68 12.75
CA GLY A 147 -3.87 -1.16 13.97
C GLY A 147 -5.28 -1.69 14.28
N ASN A 148 -5.80 -2.62 13.47
CA ASN A 148 -7.13 -3.22 13.63
C ASN A 148 -7.01 -4.63 14.25
N GLU A 149 -7.43 -4.77 15.54
CA GLU A 149 -7.34 -6.05 16.27
C GLU A 149 -8.20 -7.16 15.65
N ASN A 150 -9.32 -6.84 15.01
CA ASN A 150 -10.17 -7.84 14.37
C ASN A 150 -9.47 -8.59 13.24
N LEU A 151 -8.48 -7.96 12.60
CA LEU A 151 -7.72 -8.56 11.50
C LEU A 151 -6.58 -9.47 11.99
N LYS A 152 -6.06 -9.25 13.19
CA LYS A 152 -4.81 -9.87 13.64
C LYS A 152 -4.90 -10.76 14.88
N ASN A 153 -5.96 -10.68 15.64
CA ASN A 153 -6.06 -11.38 16.92
C ASN A 153 -5.87 -12.91 16.80
N ALA A 154 -6.40 -13.52 15.73
CA ALA A 154 -6.30 -14.96 15.48
C ALA A 154 -4.88 -15.44 15.11
N PHE A 155 -3.96 -14.52 14.78
CA PHE A 155 -2.63 -14.84 14.25
C PHE A 155 -1.48 -14.59 15.26
N ARG A 156 -1.82 -14.37 16.52
CA ARG A 156 -0.82 -14.15 17.57
C ARG A 156 -0.06 -15.45 17.91
N PRO A 157 1.25 -15.41 18.29
CA PRO A 157 2.02 -14.19 18.54
C PRO A 157 2.49 -13.49 17.25
N LEU A 158 2.53 -12.16 17.30
CA LEU A 158 3.02 -11.30 16.23
C LEU A 158 4.40 -10.74 16.61
N LEU A 159 4.97 -9.84 15.76
CA LEU A 159 6.26 -9.22 16.04
C LEU A 159 6.23 -8.48 17.40
N PRO A 160 7.29 -8.62 18.23
CA PRO A 160 7.44 -7.84 19.44
C PRO A 160 7.81 -6.38 19.11
N ASP A 161 7.80 -5.53 20.16
CA ASP A 161 8.21 -4.13 20.10
C ASP A 161 7.39 -3.29 19.11
N VAL A 162 6.10 -3.59 18.96
CA VAL A 162 5.14 -2.79 18.19
C VAL A 162 4.24 -2.03 19.14
N ARG A 163 4.16 -0.72 18.97
CA ARG A 163 3.30 0.17 19.74
C ARG A 163 2.33 0.91 18.83
N PHE A 164 1.12 1.14 19.32
CA PHE A 164 0.08 1.87 18.58
C PHE A 164 -0.24 3.18 19.26
N LEU A 165 -0.19 4.27 18.49
CA LEU A 165 -0.61 5.60 18.89
C LEU A 165 -1.99 5.93 18.28
N GLN A 166 -2.65 6.96 18.82
CA GLN A 166 -3.87 7.46 18.22
C GLN A 166 -3.54 8.33 17.00
N PHE A 167 -4.18 8.02 15.87
CA PHE A 167 -4.01 8.80 14.66
C PHE A 167 -4.56 10.22 14.84
N ASN A 168 -3.81 11.21 14.42
CA ASN A 168 -4.16 12.63 14.54
C ASN A 168 -4.22 13.15 16.00
N ASN A 169 -3.48 12.52 16.92
CA ASN A 169 -3.30 12.97 18.29
C ASN A 169 -1.88 13.48 18.52
N ALA A 170 -1.70 14.79 18.68
CA ALA A 170 -0.38 15.41 18.84
C ALA A 170 0.31 15.03 20.17
N GLU A 171 -0.44 14.80 21.25
CA GLU A 171 0.14 14.41 22.54
C GLU A 171 0.80 13.04 22.47
N ASP A 172 0.25 12.12 21.70
CA ASP A 172 0.81 10.78 21.53
C ASP A 172 2.16 10.78 20.81
N LEU A 173 2.44 11.80 19.99
CA LEU A 173 3.73 11.91 19.29
C LEU A 173 4.92 12.03 20.25
N LYS A 174 4.72 12.49 21.49
CA LYS A 174 5.75 12.53 22.53
C LYS A 174 6.29 11.15 22.90
N GLN A 175 5.55 10.10 22.60
CA GLN A 175 5.97 8.71 22.83
C GLN A 175 6.98 8.20 21.80
N ILE A 176 7.21 8.91 20.69
CA ILE A 176 8.27 8.63 19.74
C ILE A 176 9.58 9.09 20.39
N THR A 177 10.53 8.18 20.55
CA THR A 177 11.77 8.42 21.29
C THR A 177 13.00 7.97 20.51
N THR A 178 14.18 8.22 21.06
CA THR A 178 15.46 7.77 20.48
C THR A 178 15.62 6.25 20.46
N THR A 179 14.68 5.47 21.04
CA THR A 179 14.65 4.00 20.94
C THR A 179 13.78 3.51 19.79
N THR A 180 12.94 4.37 19.19
CA THR A 180 12.05 4.03 18.10
C THR A 180 12.83 3.90 16.78
N ALA A 181 12.75 2.74 16.12
CA ALA A 181 13.37 2.51 14.83
C ALA A 181 12.62 3.28 13.72
N CYS A 182 11.32 3.15 13.71
CA CYS A 182 10.48 3.85 12.74
C CYS A 182 9.06 4.08 13.25
N VAL A 183 8.44 5.10 12.66
CA VAL A 183 6.99 5.28 12.65
C VAL A 183 6.48 4.98 11.25
N ILE A 184 5.43 4.18 11.14
CA ILE A 184 4.72 3.97 9.89
C ILE A 184 3.32 4.57 9.99
N ALA A 185 2.95 5.37 8.99
CA ALA A 185 1.65 6.02 8.90
C ALA A 185 1.09 5.92 7.48
N GLU A 186 -0.19 5.60 7.35
CA GLU A 186 -0.90 5.94 6.12
C GLU A 186 -1.02 7.46 6.06
N THR A 187 -0.68 8.08 4.94
CA THR A 187 -0.85 9.54 4.76
C THR A 187 -2.33 9.94 4.89
N ILE A 188 -3.22 9.05 4.45
CA ILE A 188 -4.66 9.07 4.71
C ILE A 188 -5.06 7.65 5.07
N GLN A 189 -5.63 7.44 6.25
CA GLN A 189 -6.13 6.11 6.63
C GLN A 189 -7.38 5.77 5.81
N GLY A 190 -7.24 4.90 4.80
CA GLY A 190 -8.33 4.53 3.91
C GLY A 190 -9.30 3.55 4.54
N ASP A 191 -8.81 2.43 5.04
CA ASP A 191 -9.59 1.33 5.62
C ASP A 191 -10.37 1.75 6.88
N ALA A 192 -9.85 2.72 7.62
CA ALA A 192 -10.49 3.30 8.80
C ALA A 192 -11.66 4.26 8.50
N GLY A 193 -12.10 4.38 7.24
CA GLY A 193 -13.19 5.25 6.81
C GLY A 193 -12.73 6.62 6.31
N VAL A 194 -11.60 6.66 5.58
CA VAL A 194 -11.01 7.86 4.95
C VAL A 194 -10.72 8.96 5.99
N ARG A 195 -9.83 8.66 6.93
CA ARG A 195 -9.41 9.62 7.96
C ARG A 195 -8.22 10.43 7.46
N ILE A 196 -8.44 11.73 7.29
CA ILE A 196 -7.43 12.69 6.83
C ILE A 196 -6.80 13.33 8.07
N PRO A 197 -5.46 13.35 8.21
CA PRO A 197 -4.82 14.01 9.35
C PRO A 197 -4.81 15.53 9.18
N ASP A 198 -4.71 16.25 10.30
CA ASP A 198 -4.47 17.68 10.28
C ASP A 198 -3.07 17.98 9.76
N TYR A 199 -2.92 19.12 9.08
CA TYR A 199 -1.65 19.59 8.55
C TYR A 199 -0.57 19.70 9.64
N ASP A 200 -0.91 20.36 10.74
CA ASP A 200 0.02 20.60 11.86
C ASP A 200 0.40 19.28 12.55
N TRP A 201 -0.49 18.29 12.59
CA TRP A 201 -0.17 16.99 13.14
C TRP A 201 0.84 16.24 12.27
N MET A 202 0.65 16.22 10.96
CA MET A 202 1.59 15.54 10.05
C MET A 202 2.96 16.19 10.08
N LYS A 203 3.01 17.52 10.11
CA LYS A 203 4.24 18.26 10.30
C LYS A 203 4.93 17.94 11.63
N SER A 204 4.16 17.94 12.74
CA SER A 204 4.68 17.59 14.07
C SER A 204 5.20 16.15 14.12
N LEU A 205 4.56 15.22 13.41
CA LEU A 205 5.06 13.85 13.26
C LEU A 205 6.42 13.82 12.56
N ARG A 206 6.59 14.59 11.47
CA ARG A 206 7.87 14.69 10.78
C ARG A 206 8.93 15.29 11.69
N ASP A 207 8.64 16.45 12.29
CA ASP A 207 9.57 17.15 13.19
C ASP A 207 10.01 16.24 14.34
N ARG A 208 9.06 15.51 14.95
CA ARG A 208 9.37 14.57 16.03
C ARG A 208 10.25 13.40 15.61
N CYS A 209 10.02 12.87 14.41
CA CYS A 209 10.88 11.83 13.86
C CYS A 209 12.32 12.35 13.62
N ASP A 210 12.46 13.58 13.16
CA ASP A 210 13.77 14.21 12.94
C ASP A 210 14.51 14.46 14.26
N GLU A 211 13.82 14.98 15.29
CA GLU A 211 14.38 15.20 16.63
C GLU A 211 14.94 13.92 17.26
N THR A 212 14.28 12.79 17.04
CA THR A 212 14.64 11.51 17.67
C THR A 212 15.51 10.63 16.78
N GLY A 213 15.75 11.03 15.54
CA GLY A 213 16.41 10.20 14.53
C GLY A 213 15.63 8.93 14.20
N THR A 214 14.30 9.01 14.26
CA THR A 214 13.38 7.93 13.94
C THR A 214 13.05 7.98 12.45
N MET A 215 13.01 6.83 11.76
CA MET A 215 12.63 6.79 10.35
C MET A 215 11.12 6.97 10.22
N LEU A 216 10.67 7.90 9.37
CA LEU A 216 9.26 8.02 9.01
C LEU A 216 8.99 7.26 7.72
N ILE A 217 8.07 6.31 7.78
CA ILE A 217 7.57 5.54 6.63
C ILE A 217 6.15 6.04 6.34
N LEU A 218 5.95 6.63 5.16
CA LEU A 218 4.61 7.02 4.70
C LEU A 218 4.07 5.93 3.77
N ASP A 219 3.00 5.29 4.19
CA ASP A 219 2.29 4.28 3.39
C ASP A 219 1.34 4.98 2.43
N GLU A 220 1.76 5.04 1.19
CA GLU A 220 1.02 5.63 0.07
C GLU A 220 0.44 4.56 -0.88
N ILE A 221 0.36 3.30 -0.43
CA ILE A 221 -0.10 2.18 -1.26
C ILE A 221 -1.52 2.42 -1.77
N GLN A 222 -2.40 2.95 -0.94
CA GLN A 222 -3.77 3.26 -1.34
C GLN A 222 -3.94 4.73 -1.76
N CYS A 223 -3.38 5.68 -1.02
CA CYS A 223 -3.63 7.11 -1.23
C CYS A 223 -2.70 7.79 -2.24
N GLY A 224 -1.62 7.13 -2.65
CA GLY A 224 -0.69 7.62 -3.66
C GLY A 224 -1.15 7.45 -5.11
N MET A 225 -0.24 7.69 -6.04
CA MET A 225 -0.42 7.51 -7.48
C MET A 225 -1.65 8.23 -8.06
N GLY A 226 -1.90 9.48 -7.59
CA GLY A 226 -2.96 10.33 -8.10
C GLY A 226 -4.33 10.16 -7.43
N ARG A 227 -4.49 9.21 -6.48
CA ARG A 227 -5.79 8.94 -5.84
C ARG A 227 -6.41 10.17 -5.15
N THR A 228 -5.59 11.04 -4.58
CA THR A 228 -6.03 12.21 -3.82
C THR A 228 -5.97 13.52 -4.61
N GLY A 229 -5.61 13.46 -5.90
CA GLY A 229 -5.43 14.63 -6.77
C GLY A 229 -4.00 15.16 -6.87
N SER A 230 -3.11 14.76 -5.96
CA SER A 230 -1.65 14.90 -6.07
C SER A 230 -1.03 13.54 -6.45
N LEU A 231 0.20 13.51 -6.96
CA LEU A 231 0.85 12.24 -7.28
C LEU A 231 1.00 11.38 -6.03
N PHE A 232 1.48 11.99 -4.94
CA PHE A 232 1.48 11.39 -3.60
C PHE A 232 0.69 12.28 -2.63
N ALA A 233 0.00 11.67 -1.68
CA ALA A 233 -0.83 12.40 -0.74
C ALA A 233 0.00 13.25 0.23
N PHE A 234 1.24 12.86 0.54
CA PHE A 234 2.13 13.59 1.43
C PHE A 234 2.55 14.98 0.87
N GLU A 235 2.42 15.21 -0.44
CA GLU A 235 2.72 16.52 -1.07
C GLU A 235 1.83 17.67 -0.54
N ARG A 236 0.81 17.33 0.25
CA ARG A 236 -0.09 18.30 0.87
C ARG A 236 0.43 18.88 2.19
N TYR A 237 1.47 18.27 2.74
CA TYR A 237 2.00 18.58 4.07
C TYR A 237 3.50 19.06 3.99
#